data_324ee149a20b07c794146df9257104a3
#
_entry.id   324ee149a20b07c794146df9257104a3
#
_cell.length_a   1.000
_cell.length_b   1.000
_cell.length_c   1.000
_cell.angle_alpha   90.00
_cell.angle_beta   90.00
_cell.angle_gamma   90.00
#
_symmetry.space_group_name_H-M   'P 1'
#
loop_
_entity.id
_entity.type
_entity.pdbx_description
1 polymer ?
#
loop_
_entity_poly.entity_id
_entity_poly.type
_entity_poly.pdbx_seq_one_letter_code
_entity_poly.pdbx_strand_id
1 'polypeptide(L)'
;MKSLSDLRRTRAGRAALAVISALPVAAALALVIYYILGPGEGYFHSDCTDSIVWANATVESGKIFDPDFKYAALLPFSASAWMVPLIRIFGYGMTAHNIAMIIFAVIFAASVWFCFRSFGMGRGFCGIATFAVLMLLSSSDKLREIMWGHVIYYSIGLCVLFFTLGIAARLLDGGTSRRRYVMLIVLMALLSAGAATDGMQIIAIAILPTAAALIAERIFCGKDKLVSEASVPSLSALIAVVGGTAVGMLLLELMKNGVSAGYADAYSGWSSPTEWVGNAQLFFRHFMTLMGLNVVERDSLFAVASFGNMIRIGISLVILAAPLVMLVLYRRLSTVGACLCVWAHLVLSAVIIFGFICGKLSAANWRLTPIAGSAVLVTLVGAYELWLAGRRALSAPAGNADGAAGTDKTGETDAAASGRVAARAGALLTAFVMLASLLPAATIAAMPTDYGSDNNLHRIIDFCRAHELEYGYATFWNGPAVTVLSDSDVTVRQINVDRVKGIYPYYYQSELDWYADTSHDRYFVILTASRLPLPLHRRHGRICARHISPSAMTALTETTRETRPRVFPAFASMFSPKTSLPPPTGRNITA
;
A
#
# COMPACT_ATOMS: atom_id res chain seq x y z
N MET A 1 28.54 5.15 35.53
CA MET A 1 27.40 4.94 34.63
C MET A 1 26.72 3.64 35.04
N LYS A 2 25.43 3.68 35.43
CA LYS A 2 24.66 2.44 35.72
C LYS A 2 24.56 1.63 34.43
N SER A 3 24.86 0.34 34.50
CA SER A 3 24.80 -0.59 33.36
C SER A 3 23.37 -0.63 32.78
N LEU A 4 23.23 -0.83 31.46
CA LEU A 4 21.93 -1.07 30.79
C LEU A 4 21.16 -2.25 31.43
N SER A 5 21.89 -3.20 32.06
CA SER A 5 21.31 -4.29 32.83
C SER A 5 20.62 -3.83 34.11
N ASP A 6 21.15 -2.77 34.77
CA ASP A 6 20.57 -2.24 36.00
C ASP A 6 19.32 -1.41 35.74
N LEU A 7 19.29 -0.69 34.60
CA LEU A 7 18.08 0.01 34.14
C LEU A 7 16.91 -0.96 33.85
N ARG A 8 17.18 -2.15 33.30
CA ARG A 8 16.13 -3.17 33.04
C ARG A 8 15.50 -3.72 34.31
N ARG A 9 16.16 -3.64 35.45
CA ARG A 9 15.67 -4.20 36.72
C ARG A 9 14.66 -3.30 37.42
N THR A 10 14.74 -1.99 37.25
CA THR A 10 13.81 -1.04 37.88
C THR A 10 12.55 -0.78 37.04
N ARG A 11 11.43 -0.43 37.70
CA ARG A 11 10.17 -0.07 37.03
C ARG A 11 10.34 1.18 36.17
N ALA A 12 11.05 2.19 36.69
CA ALA A 12 11.37 3.43 35.99
C ALA A 12 12.29 3.19 34.78
N GLY A 13 13.32 2.34 34.91
CA GLY A 13 14.21 2.01 33.80
C GLY A 13 13.51 1.23 32.69
N ARG A 14 12.57 0.35 33.03
CA ARG A 14 11.72 -0.33 32.02
C ARG A 14 10.81 0.63 31.28
N ALA A 15 10.22 1.60 31.99
CA ALA A 15 9.40 2.65 31.38
C ALA A 15 10.23 3.54 30.45
N ALA A 16 11.41 4.00 30.91
CA ALA A 16 12.33 4.80 30.08
C ALA A 16 12.75 4.06 28.80
N LEU A 17 13.11 2.78 28.89
CA LEU A 17 13.43 1.95 27.72
C LEU A 17 12.23 1.77 26.77
N ALA A 18 11.00 1.69 27.29
CA ALA A 18 9.81 1.63 26.46
C ALA A 18 9.61 2.95 25.69
N VAL A 19 9.74 4.08 26.35
CA VAL A 19 9.66 5.41 25.72
C VAL A 19 10.73 5.58 24.66
N ILE A 20 12.01 5.32 24.97
CA ILE A 20 13.12 5.42 24.02
C ILE A 20 12.89 4.52 22.79
N SER A 21 12.33 3.32 23.00
CA SER A 21 12.02 2.40 21.90
C SER A 21 10.85 2.88 21.02
N ALA A 22 9.95 3.70 21.56
CA ALA A 22 8.82 4.24 20.83
C ALA A 22 9.17 5.52 20.04
N LEU A 23 10.25 6.23 20.39
CA LEU A 23 10.65 7.48 19.73
C LEU A 23 10.84 7.35 18.20
N PRO A 24 11.54 6.32 17.68
CA PRO A 24 11.67 6.18 16.22
C PRO A 24 10.31 5.98 15.53
N VAL A 25 9.40 5.22 16.14
CA VAL A 25 8.04 5.02 15.60
C VAL A 25 7.26 6.32 15.59
N ALA A 26 7.33 7.08 16.69
CA ALA A 26 6.68 8.38 16.78
C ALA A 26 7.24 9.38 15.75
N ALA A 27 8.55 9.38 15.52
CA ALA A 27 9.18 10.20 14.49
C ALA A 27 8.71 9.82 13.08
N ALA A 28 8.66 8.52 12.76
CA ALA A 28 8.15 8.06 11.47
C ALA A 28 6.69 8.43 11.27
N LEU A 29 5.84 8.22 12.29
CA LEU A 29 4.43 8.60 12.23
C LEU A 29 4.25 10.11 12.09
N ALA A 30 5.04 10.91 12.80
CA ALA A 30 4.99 12.37 12.66
C ALA A 30 5.30 12.82 11.24
N LEU A 31 6.30 12.22 10.58
CA LEU A 31 6.64 12.49 9.18
C LEU A 31 5.52 12.06 8.22
N VAL A 32 4.94 10.88 8.44
CA VAL A 32 3.82 10.39 7.60
C VAL A 32 2.58 11.26 7.78
N ILE A 33 2.23 11.63 9.02
CA ILE A 33 1.10 12.53 9.31
C ILE A 33 1.35 13.91 8.69
N TYR A 34 2.56 14.45 8.84
CA TYR A 34 2.95 15.70 8.19
C TYR A 34 2.75 15.63 6.66
N TYR A 35 3.17 14.51 6.04
CA TYR A 35 2.96 14.31 4.60
C TYR A 35 1.47 14.28 4.25
N ILE A 36 0.65 13.53 4.99
CA ILE A 36 -0.80 13.41 4.74
C ILE A 36 -1.50 14.77 4.85
N LEU A 37 -1.20 15.56 5.89
CA LEU A 37 -1.91 16.81 6.20
C LEU A 37 -1.43 18.02 5.39
N GLY A 38 -0.36 17.90 4.64
CA GLY A 38 0.21 19.02 3.90
C GLY A 38 0.74 18.57 2.52
N PRO A 39 2.03 18.17 2.41
CA PRO A 39 2.63 17.91 1.10
C PRO A 39 1.88 16.88 0.24
N GLY A 40 1.19 15.92 0.85
CA GLY A 40 0.43 14.86 0.16
C GLY A 40 -0.68 15.41 -0.72
N GLU A 41 -1.30 16.53 -0.35
CA GLU A 41 -2.34 17.18 -1.15
C GLU A 41 -1.82 17.66 -2.51
N GLY A 42 -0.53 18.02 -2.59
CA GLY A 42 0.11 18.39 -3.85
C GLY A 42 0.17 17.27 -4.88
N TYR A 43 0.13 16.02 -4.41
CA TYR A 43 0.11 14.81 -5.25
C TYR A 43 -1.28 14.18 -5.36
N PHE A 44 -2.30 14.79 -4.77
CA PHE A 44 -3.65 14.24 -4.75
C PHE A 44 -4.29 14.28 -6.14
N HIS A 45 -4.82 13.16 -6.59
CA HIS A 45 -5.48 13.00 -7.88
C HIS A 45 -6.60 11.94 -7.80
N SER A 46 -7.33 11.72 -8.87
CA SER A 46 -8.55 10.91 -8.84
C SER A 46 -8.38 9.46 -8.38
N ASP A 47 -7.23 8.80 -8.62
CA ASP A 47 -7.00 7.46 -8.05
C ASP A 47 -6.93 7.49 -6.52
N CYS A 48 -6.48 8.61 -5.92
CA CYS A 48 -6.45 8.76 -4.46
C CYS A 48 -7.87 8.83 -3.85
N THR A 49 -8.89 9.09 -4.65
CA THR A 49 -10.28 9.17 -4.18
C THR A 49 -10.99 7.81 -4.14
N ASP A 50 -10.40 6.74 -4.65
CA ASP A 50 -11.05 5.43 -4.82
C ASP A 50 -11.85 5.00 -3.58
N SER A 51 -11.19 4.90 -2.43
CA SER A 51 -11.83 4.39 -1.22
C SER A 51 -12.91 5.33 -0.67
N ILE A 52 -12.74 6.65 -0.79
CA ILE A 52 -13.74 7.60 -0.28
C ILE A 52 -14.95 7.72 -1.21
N VAL A 53 -14.75 7.60 -2.53
CA VAL A 53 -15.86 7.60 -3.51
C VAL A 53 -16.74 6.36 -3.33
N TRP A 54 -16.15 5.17 -3.17
CA TRP A 54 -16.91 3.94 -2.96
C TRP A 54 -17.67 3.93 -1.63
N ALA A 55 -17.02 4.46 -0.58
CA ALA A 55 -17.68 4.59 0.71
C ALA A 55 -18.83 5.61 0.68
N ASN A 56 -18.69 6.69 -0.09
CA ASN A 56 -19.75 7.69 -0.26
C ASN A 56 -20.98 7.10 -0.95
N ALA A 57 -20.79 6.26 -1.98
CA ALA A 57 -21.91 5.51 -2.59
C ALA A 57 -22.65 4.63 -1.56
N THR A 58 -21.92 4.04 -0.59
CA THR A 58 -22.51 3.32 0.54
C THR A 58 -23.28 4.26 1.48
N VAL A 59 -22.80 5.48 1.72
CA VAL A 59 -23.47 6.46 2.58
C VAL A 59 -24.75 6.98 1.95
N GLU A 60 -24.72 7.30 0.66
CA GLU A 60 -25.85 7.84 -0.11
C GLU A 60 -26.95 6.80 -0.30
N SER A 61 -26.61 5.59 -0.73
CA SER A 61 -27.59 4.52 -0.97
C SER A 61 -28.07 3.81 0.30
N GLY A 62 -27.31 3.86 1.39
CA GLY A 62 -27.53 3.05 2.59
C GLY A 62 -27.28 1.56 2.41
N LYS A 63 -26.74 1.12 1.28
CA LYS A 63 -26.39 -0.27 0.95
C LYS A 63 -24.85 -0.43 0.97
N ILE A 64 -24.36 -1.62 1.31
CA ILE A 64 -22.91 -1.91 1.29
C ILE A 64 -22.36 -1.70 -0.13
N PHE A 65 -23.08 -2.19 -1.13
CA PHE A 65 -22.84 -1.91 -2.54
C PHE A 65 -24.14 -1.40 -3.17
N ASP A 66 -24.03 -0.26 -3.84
CA ASP A 66 -25.13 0.31 -4.60
C ASP A 66 -25.20 -0.35 -5.99
N PRO A 67 -26.35 -0.92 -6.39
CA PRO A 67 -26.52 -1.52 -7.72
C PRO A 67 -26.35 -0.52 -8.88
N ASP A 68 -26.65 0.75 -8.63
CA ASP A 68 -26.61 1.80 -9.65
C ASP A 68 -25.21 2.43 -9.78
N PHE A 69 -24.32 2.18 -8.80
CA PHE A 69 -22.94 2.63 -8.83
C PHE A 69 -22.03 1.62 -9.57
N LYS A 70 -21.17 2.12 -10.44
CA LYS A 70 -20.21 1.33 -11.23
C LYS A 70 -18.87 1.25 -10.52
N TYR A 71 -18.69 0.25 -9.67
CA TYR A 71 -17.45 0.05 -8.90
C TYR A 71 -16.28 -0.38 -9.78
N ALA A 72 -15.10 0.16 -9.51
CA ALA A 72 -13.84 -0.37 -10.06
C ALA A 72 -13.41 -1.66 -9.34
N ALA A 73 -13.56 -1.68 -8.01
CA ALA A 73 -13.32 -2.85 -7.17
C ALA A 73 -14.33 -2.89 -6.02
N LEU A 74 -14.63 -4.09 -5.52
CA LEU A 74 -15.49 -4.28 -4.35
C LEU A 74 -14.59 -4.47 -3.13
N LEU A 75 -14.42 -3.43 -2.31
CA LEU A 75 -13.50 -3.38 -1.18
C LEU A 75 -14.20 -2.98 0.12
N PRO A 76 -15.12 -3.81 0.66
CA PRO A 76 -15.88 -3.45 1.85
C PRO A 76 -14.99 -3.35 3.10
N PHE A 77 -13.94 -4.16 3.21
CA PHE A 77 -13.03 -4.13 4.35
C PHE A 77 -12.01 -2.98 4.26
N SER A 78 -11.35 -2.81 3.12
CA SER A 78 -10.30 -1.79 2.99
C SER A 78 -10.83 -0.38 2.69
N ALA A 79 -12.02 -0.24 2.10
CA ALA A 79 -12.61 1.06 1.82
C ALA A 79 -13.78 1.37 2.74
N SER A 80 -14.93 0.68 2.59
CA SER A 80 -16.17 1.09 3.25
C SER A 80 -16.10 1.02 4.78
N ALA A 81 -15.46 0.01 5.36
CA ALA A 81 -15.37 -0.13 6.81
C ALA A 81 -14.66 1.04 7.50
N TRP A 82 -13.73 1.71 6.81
CA TRP A 82 -12.95 2.83 7.34
C TRP A 82 -13.59 4.18 7.03
N MET A 83 -14.04 4.37 5.78
CA MET A 83 -14.47 5.66 5.27
C MET A 83 -15.91 5.98 5.61
N VAL A 84 -16.84 4.99 5.59
CA VAL A 84 -18.27 5.23 5.85
C VAL A 84 -18.50 5.92 7.20
N PRO A 85 -17.93 5.47 8.34
CA PRO A 85 -18.09 6.17 9.60
C PRO A 85 -17.55 7.60 9.57
N LEU A 86 -16.42 7.82 8.89
CA LEU A 86 -15.78 9.13 8.84
C LEU A 86 -16.55 10.10 7.95
N ILE A 87 -17.06 9.64 6.80
CA ILE A 87 -17.92 10.47 5.92
C ILE A 87 -19.19 10.89 6.67
N ARG A 88 -19.81 10.00 7.45
CA ARG A 88 -21.00 10.34 8.25
C ARG A 88 -20.73 11.38 9.34
N ILE A 89 -19.51 11.47 9.85
CA ILE A 89 -19.13 12.41 10.93
C ILE A 89 -18.61 13.74 10.36
N PHE A 90 -17.75 13.67 9.35
CA PHE A 90 -16.99 14.81 8.84
C PHE A 90 -17.42 15.30 7.44
N GLY A 91 -18.36 14.61 6.80
CA GLY A 91 -18.75 14.88 5.42
C GLY A 91 -17.89 14.15 4.38
N TYR A 92 -18.34 14.20 3.13
CA TYR A 92 -17.61 13.65 1.99
C TYR A 92 -16.58 14.66 1.50
N GLY A 93 -15.31 14.47 1.86
CA GLY A 93 -14.26 15.42 1.53
C GLY A 93 -12.89 15.04 2.07
N MET A 94 -11.95 15.98 1.94
CA MET A 94 -10.55 15.80 2.29
C MET A 94 -10.34 15.56 3.78
N THR A 95 -11.16 16.18 4.63
CA THR A 95 -11.10 15.99 6.09
C THR A 95 -11.32 14.52 6.47
N ALA A 96 -12.39 13.88 5.98
CA ALA A 96 -12.65 12.47 6.24
C ALA A 96 -11.55 11.57 5.66
N HIS A 97 -11.07 11.88 4.46
CA HIS A 97 -9.97 11.18 3.81
C HIS A 97 -8.68 11.22 4.64
N ASN A 98 -8.21 12.39 5.03
CA ASN A 98 -6.98 12.57 5.79
C ASN A 98 -7.03 11.85 7.15
N ILE A 99 -8.15 11.91 7.86
CA ILE A 99 -8.33 11.20 9.13
C ILE A 99 -8.22 9.68 8.91
N ALA A 100 -8.84 9.15 7.85
CA ALA A 100 -8.74 7.73 7.52
C ALA A 100 -7.30 7.31 7.23
N MET A 101 -6.55 8.10 6.47
CA MET A 101 -5.14 7.83 6.17
C MET A 101 -4.26 7.86 7.43
N ILE A 102 -4.51 8.78 8.35
CA ILE A 102 -3.80 8.84 9.65
C ILE A 102 -4.10 7.61 10.50
N ILE A 103 -5.37 7.21 10.62
CA ILE A 103 -5.77 6.01 11.35
C ILE A 103 -5.08 4.79 10.75
N PHE A 104 -5.09 4.66 9.41
CA PHE A 104 -4.39 3.58 8.73
C PHE A 104 -2.88 3.58 9.04
N ALA A 105 -2.20 4.73 8.96
CA ALA A 105 -0.77 4.83 9.23
C ALA A 105 -0.42 4.34 10.65
N VAL A 106 -1.23 4.69 11.65
CA VAL A 106 -1.06 4.23 13.03
C VAL A 106 -1.26 2.71 13.14
N ILE A 107 -2.30 2.16 12.51
CA ILE A 107 -2.56 0.72 12.52
C ILE A 107 -1.48 -0.04 11.76
N PHE A 108 -1.00 0.48 10.64
CA PHE A 108 0.11 -0.09 9.89
C PHE A 108 1.40 -0.13 10.74
N ALA A 109 1.76 0.96 11.38
CA ALA A 109 2.90 1.00 12.30
C ALA A 109 2.75 -0.01 13.45
N ALA A 110 1.53 -0.14 14.00
CA ALA A 110 1.23 -1.12 15.03
C ALA A 110 1.36 -2.57 14.50
N SER A 111 0.94 -2.85 13.26
CA SER A 111 1.08 -4.17 12.63
C SER A 111 2.55 -4.57 12.46
N VAL A 112 3.39 -3.65 11.98
CA VAL A 112 4.84 -3.84 11.84
C VAL A 112 5.49 -4.09 13.20
N TRP A 113 5.23 -3.22 14.18
CA TRP A 113 5.73 -3.39 15.54
C TRP A 113 5.29 -4.72 16.16
N PHE A 114 4.01 -5.06 16.03
CA PHE A 114 3.45 -6.31 16.54
C PHE A 114 4.13 -7.52 15.89
N CYS A 115 4.37 -7.51 14.58
CA CYS A 115 5.04 -8.56 13.85
C CYS A 115 6.45 -8.80 14.40
N PHE A 116 7.29 -7.78 14.47
CA PHE A 116 8.66 -7.90 15.01
C PHE A 116 8.66 -8.34 16.48
N ARG A 117 7.74 -7.81 17.29
CA ARG A 117 7.61 -8.25 18.71
C ARG A 117 7.21 -9.71 18.82
N SER A 118 6.36 -10.19 17.94
CA SER A 118 5.91 -11.59 17.89
C SER A 118 7.02 -12.54 17.44
N PHE A 119 7.98 -12.05 16.67
CA PHE A 119 9.19 -12.78 16.28
C PHE A 119 10.28 -12.79 17.38
N GLY A 120 9.97 -12.33 18.60
CA GLY A 120 10.89 -12.34 19.74
C GLY A 120 11.91 -11.19 19.75
N MET A 121 11.79 -10.21 18.85
CA MET A 121 12.76 -9.13 18.76
C MET A 121 12.66 -8.14 19.92
N GLY A 122 13.80 -7.59 20.34
CA GLY A 122 13.89 -6.60 21.41
C GLY A 122 13.17 -5.30 21.07
N ARG A 123 12.56 -4.62 22.07
CA ARG A 123 11.79 -3.38 21.86
C ARG A 123 12.57 -2.30 21.09
N GLY A 124 13.84 -2.09 21.42
CA GLY A 124 14.69 -1.10 20.74
C GLY A 124 14.84 -1.40 19.24
N PHE A 125 15.08 -2.69 18.90
CA PHE A 125 15.14 -3.09 17.50
C PHE A 125 13.80 -2.91 16.80
N CYS A 126 12.68 -3.29 17.45
CA CYS A 126 11.35 -3.09 16.88
C CYS A 126 11.07 -1.61 16.55
N GLY A 127 11.52 -0.68 17.41
CA GLY A 127 11.36 0.75 17.15
C GLY A 127 12.07 1.21 15.89
N ILE A 128 13.36 0.93 15.78
CA ILE A 128 14.14 1.31 14.60
C ILE A 128 13.70 0.57 13.33
N ALA A 129 13.34 -0.71 13.45
CA ALA A 129 12.85 -1.51 12.33
C ALA A 129 11.49 -0.99 11.82
N THR A 130 10.58 -0.60 12.72
CA THR A 130 9.30 0.01 12.33
C THR A 130 9.52 1.36 11.63
N PHE A 131 10.41 2.21 12.15
CA PHE A 131 10.82 3.44 11.47
C PHE A 131 11.32 3.14 10.04
N ALA A 132 12.24 2.17 9.90
CA ALA A 132 12.80 1.82 8.61
C ALA A 132 11.75 1.32 7.62
N VAL A 133 10.78 0.49 8.05
CA VAL A 133 9.69 0.01 7.19
C VAL A 133 8.83 1.18 6.71
N LEU A 134 8.38 2.08 7.61
CA LEU A 134 7.53 3.21 7.23
C LEU A 134 8.27 4.13 6.26
N MET A 135 9.53 4.43 6.51
CA MET A 135 10.31 5.35 5.67
C MET A 135 10.68 4.73 4.33
N LEU A 136 11.10 3.46 4.28
CA LEU A 136 11.39 2.80 2.99
C LEU A 136 10.13 2.63 2.14
N LEU A 137 8.96 2.42 2.74
CA LEU A 137 7.67 2.44 2.05
C LEU A 137 7.19 3.86 1.70
N SER A 138 8.00 4.88 1.98
CA SER A 138 7.79 6.27 1.57
C SER A 138 8.85 6.75 0.57
N SER A 139 9.65 5.85 -0.03
CA SER A 139 10.85 6.18 -0.81
C SER A 139 10.56 6.91 -2.13
N SER A 140 9.39 6.74 -2.72
CA SER A 140 8.96 7.42 -3.95
C SER A 140 7.59 8.05 -3.80
N ASP A 141 7.23 8.95 -4.71
CA ASP A 141 5.89 9.53 -4.78
C ASP A 141 4.84 8.42 -4.91
N LYS A 142 5.12 7.42 -5.77
CA LYS A 142 4.20 6.29 -5.98
C LYS A 142 4.04 5.40 -4.73
N LEU A 143 5.09 5.16 -3.94
CA LEU A 143 4.96 4.46 -2.67
C LEU A 143 4.17 5.29 -1.65
N ARG A 144 4.41 6.60 -1.57
CA ARG A 144 3.65 7.48 -0.68
C ARG A 144 2.18 7.53 -1.06
N GLU A 145 1.87 7.60 -2.35
CA GLU A 145 0.51 7.52 -2.87
C GLU A 145 -0.17 6.21 -2.44
N ILE A 146 0.43 5.05 -2.72
CA ILE A 146 -0.15 3.74 -2.43
C ILE A 146 -0.27 3.48 -0.93
N MET A 147 0.68 3.94 -0.13
CA MET A 147 0.68 3.68 1.30
C MET A 147 -0.11 4.71 2.11
N TRP A 148 -0.04 5.98 1.72
CA TRP A 148 -0.57 7.10 2.53
C TRP A 148 -1.58 7.97 1.80
N GLY A 149 -1.73 7.83 0.48
CA GLY A 149 -2.68 8.58 -0.34
C GLY A 149 -4.01 7.87 -0.55
N HIS A 150 -4.04 6.54 -0.55
CA HIS A 150 -5.28 5.76 -0.59
C HIS A 150 -5.11 4.37 0.02
N VAL A 151 -6.07 3.97 0.85
CA VAL A 151 -6.05 2.66 1.53
C VAL A 151 -6.79 1.65 0.66
N ILE A 152 -6.02 0.87 -0.10
CA ILE A 152 -6.54 -0.20 -0.95
C ILE A 152 -5.79 -1.52 -0.66
N TYR A 153 -6.14 -2.56 -1.37
CA TYR A 153 -5.63 -3.93 -1.16
C TYR A 153 -4.10 -4.07 -1.07
N TYR A 154 -3.27 -3.15 -1.59
CA TYR A 154 -1.81 -3.22 -1.45
C TYR A 154 -1.37 -2.89 -0.03
N SER A 155 -1.78 -1.74 0.47
CA SER A 155 -1.39 -1.23 1.79
C SER A 155 -2.08 -2.02 2.91
N ILE A 156 -3.38 -2.27 2.81
CA ILE A 156 -4.12 -3.13 3.75
C ILE A 156 -3.62 -4.57 3.67
N GLY A 157 -3.32 -5.09 2.49
CA GLY A 157 -2.78 -6.44 2.32
C GLY A 157 -1.48 -6.64 3.09
N LEU A 158 -0.54 -5.68 3.03
CA LEU A 158 0.68 -5.71 3.84
C LEU A 158 0.37 -5.63 5.34
N CYS A 159 -0.57 -4.78 5.76
CA CYS A 159 -0.99 -4.67 7.14
C CYS A 159 -1.54 -6.00 7.69
N VAL A 160 -2.43 -6.65 6.94
CA VAL A 160 -3.00 -7.97 7.25
C VAL A 160 -1.90 -9.04 7.28
N LEU A 161 -0.98 -9.05 6.31
CA LEU A 161 0.16 -9.97 6.29
C LEU A 161 0.99 -9.87 7.56
N PHE A 162 1.33 -8.65 7.99
CA PHE A 162 2.16 -8.46 9.19
C PHE A 162 1.43 -8.89 10.46
N PHE A 163 0.14 -8.59 10.58
CA PHE A 163 -0.66 -9.10 11.70
C PHE A 163 -0.75 -10.62 11.70
N THR A 164 -1.07 -11.24 10.56
CA THR A 164 -1.25 -12.70 10.47
C THR A 164 0.05 -13.44 10.73
N LEU A 165 1.18 -12.99 10.22
CA LEU A 165 2.51 -13.55 10.53
C LEU A 165 2.86 -13.39 12.00
N GLY A 166 2.56 -12.24 12.60
CA GLY A 166 2.79 -12.01 14.03
C GLY A 166 1.91 -12.90 14.91
N ILE A 167 0.64 -13.11 14.54
CA ILE A 167 -0.27 -14.02 15.25
C ILE A 167 0.23 -15.46 15.10
N ALA A 168 0.58 -15.89 13.88
CA ALA A 168 1.11 -17.21 13.59
C ALA A 168 2.36 -17.52 14.45
N ALA A 169 3.31 -16.61 14.49
CA ALA A 169 4.52 -16.77 15.28
C ALA A 169 4.21 -16.96 16.78
N ARG A 170 3.25 -16.22 17.35
CA ARG A 170 2.84 -16.38 18.75
C ARG A 170 2.10 -17.68 19.03
N LEU A 171 1.33 -18.18 18.08
CA LEU A 171 0.65 -19.47 18.21
C LEU A 171 1.65 -20.63 18.22
N LEU A 172 2.71 -20.51 17.39
CA LEU A 172 3.74 -21.53 17.24
C LEU A 172 4.81 -21.51 18.35
N ASP A 173 4.99 -20.38 19.07
CA ASP A 173 6.00 -20.25 20.14
C ASP A 173 5.68 -21.07 21.42
N GLY A 174 4.50 -21.66 21.52
CA GLY A 174 4.12 -22.64 22.57
C GLY A 174 3.95 -22.08 24.00
N GLY A 175 4.39 -20.86 24.27
CA GLY A 175 4.31 -20.22 25.60
C GLY A 175 2.99 -19.50 25.91
N THR A 176 1.95 -19.71 25.10
CA THR A 176 0.71 -18.94 25.16
C THR A 176 -0.35 -19.64 26.03
N SER A 177 -0.93 -18.92 27.01
CA SER A 177 -2.04 -19.46 27.81
C SER A 177 -3.25 -19.80 26.93
N ARG A 178 -4.05 -20.83 27.35
CA ARG A 178 -5.22 -21.31 26.60
C ARG A 178 -6.17 -20.16 26.17
N ARG A 179 -6.44 -19.20 27.08
CA ARG A 179 -7.30 -18.05 26.78
C ARG A 179 -6.72 -17.16 25.66
N ARG A 180 -5.42 -16.86 25.73
CA ARG A 180 -4.74 -16.07 24.68
C ARG A 180 -4.65 -16.84 23.36
N TYR A 181 -4.43 -18.14 23.43
CA TYR A 181 -4.40 -19.00 22.25
C TYR A 181 -5.73 -18.95 21.49
N VAL A 182 -6.86 -19.18 22.18
CA VAL A 182 -8.19 -19.08 21.57
C VAL A 182 -8.44 -17.68 21.02
N MET A 183 -8.10 -16.63 21.76
CA MET A 183 -8.23 -15.25 21.29
C MET A 183 -7.43 -15.00 19.99
N LEU A 184 -6.21 -15.52 19.89
CA LEU A 184 -5.38 -15.36 18.69
C LEU A 184 -5.94 -16.13 17.49
N ILE A 185 -6.48 -17.34 17.70
CA ILE A 185 -7.17 -18.12 16.65
C ILE A 185 -8.40 -17.37 16.14
N VAL A 186 -9.25 -16.86 17.05
CA VAL A 186 -10.42 -16.06 16.66
C VAL A 186 -10.02 -14.79 15.90
N LEU A 187 -9.00 -14.09 16.40
CA LEU A 187 -8.50 -12.88 15.73
C LEU A 187 -7.94 -13.19 14.32
N MET A 188 -7.22 -14.30 14.18
CA MET A 188 -6.72 -14.78 12.88
C MET A 188 -7.88 -15.06 11.92
N ALA A 189 -8.92 -15.77 12.36
CA ALA A 189 -10.10 -16.08 11.56
C ALA A 189 -10.87 -14.82 11.15
N LEU A 190 -11.11 -13.90 12.09
CA LEU A 190 -11.81 -12.64 11.83
C LEU A 190 -11.03 -11.74 10.85
N LEU A 191 -9.71 -11.64 11.05
CA LEU A 191 -8.86 -10.85 10.16
C LEU A 191 -8.80 -11.45 8.75
N SER A 192 -8.72 -12.77 8.64
CA SER A 192 -8.77 -13.47 7.34
C SER A 192 -10.14 -13.34 6.68
N ALA A 193 -11.23 -13.41 7.44
CA ALA A 193 -12.58 -13.23 6.93
C ALA A 193 -12.79 -11.79 6.43
N GLY A 194 -12.45 -10.78 7.23
CA GLY A 194 -12.54 -9.39 6.82
C GLY A 194 -11.73 -9.12 5.55
N ALA A 195 -10.45 -9.52 5.55
CA ALA A 195 -9.58 -9.32 4.39
C ALA A 195 -10.09 -10.03 3.12
N ALA A 196 -10.66 -11.23 3.25
CA ALA A 196 -11.18 -11.98 2.10
C ALA A 196 -12.44 -11.36 1.47
N THR A 197 -13.15 -10.48 2.18
CA THR A 197 -14.26 -9.72 1.58
C THR A 197 -13.79 -8.73 0.50
N ASP A 198 -12.51 -8.35 0.49
CA ASP A 198 -11.93 -7.52 -0.57
C ASP A 198 -11.43 -8.33 -1.79
N GLY A 199 -11.73 -9.62 -1.81
CA GLY A 199 -11.51 -10.47 -2.97
C GLY A 199 -10.08 -10.99 -3.14
N MET A 200 -9.79 -11.46 -4.37
CA MET A 200 -8.59 -12.24 -4.66
C MET A 200 -7.28 -11.49 -4.47
N GLN A 201 -7.26 -10.18 -4.56
CA GLN A 201 -6.01 -9.41 -4.48
C GLN A 201 -5.44 -9.41 -3.05
N ILE A 202 -6.26 -9.21 -2.03
CA ILE A 202 -5.81 -9.33 -0.63
C ILE A 202 -5.49 -10.79 -0.28
N ILE A 203 -6.26 -11.75 -0.80
CA ILE A 203 -5.96 -13.17 -0.63
C ILE A 203 -4.55 -13.47 -1.16
N ALA A 204 -4.19 -12.97 -2.34
CA ALA A 204 -2.87 -13.16 -2.94
C ALA A 204 -1.73 -12.47 -2.17
N ILE A 205 -1.99 -11.31 -1.55
CA ILE A 205 -0.96 -10.52 -0.86
C ILE A 205 -0.74 -10.99 0.58
N ALA A 206 -1.78 -11.39 1.29
CA ALA A 206 -1.70 -11.67 2.72
C ALA A 206 -2.06 -13.11 3.10
N ILE A 207 -3.19 -13.61 2.63
CA ILE A 207 -3.78 -14.86 3.13
C ILE A 207 -3.04 -16.07 2.57
N LEU A 208 -2.89 -16.15 1.26
CA LEU A 208 -2.16 -17.24 0.61
C LEU A 208 -0.69 -17.31 1.08
N PRO A 209 0.07 -16.20 1.15
CA PRO A 209 1.41 -16.22 1.72
C PRO A 209 1.45 -16.71 3.17
N THR A 210 0.51 -16.30 4.02
CA THR A 210 0.45 -16.76 5.41
C THR A 210 0.13 -18.25 5.50
N ALA A 211 -0.84 -18.75 4.75
CA ALA A 211 -1.19 -20.16 4.73
C ALA A 211 -0.01 -21.02 4.22
N ALA A 212 0.62 -20.59 3.14
CA ALA A 212 1.80 -21.26 2.59
C ALA A 212 2.99 -21.26 3.55
N ALA A 213 3.21 -20.16 4.29
CA ALA A 213 4.25 -20.07 5.31
C ALA A 213 4.01 -21.06 6.47
N LEU A 214 2.75 -21.21 6.93
CA LEU A 214 2.37 -22.18 7.97
C LEU A 214 2.61 -23.62 7.51
N ILE A 215 2.29 -23.94 6.25
CA ILE A 215 2.53 -25.24 5.64
C ILE A 215 4.03 -25.49 5.49
N ALA A 216 4.78 -24.52 4.98
CA ALA A 216 6.21 -24.63 4.75
C ALA A 216 6.99 -24.74 6.07
N GLU A 217 6.61 -23.98 7.08
CA GLU A 217 7.18 -24.12 8.43
C GLU A 217 7.02 -25.55 8.93
N ARG A 218 5.85 -26.12 8.78
CA ARG A 218 5.58 -27.48 9.24
C ARG A 218 6.38 -28.54 8.47
N ILE A 219 6.52 -28.39 7.15
CA ILE A 219 7.22 -29.35 6.31
C ILE A 219 8.74 -29.27 6.47
N PHE A 220 9.29 -28.05 6.50
CA PHE A 220 10.73 -27.82 6.39
C PHE A 220 11.42 -27.52 7.73
N CYS A 221 10.69 -27.00 8.73
CA CYS A 221 11.23 -26.64 10.04
C CYS A 221 10.77 -27.61 11.15
N GLY A 222 9.68 -28.34 10.96
CA GLY A 222 9.18 -29.33 11.92
C GLY A 222 10.10 -30.54 12.00
N LYS A 223 10.47 -30.93 13.23
CA LYS A 223 11.29 -32.14 13.49
C LYS A 223 10.46 -33.42 13.56
N ASP A 224 9.15 -33.29 13.67
CA ASP A 224 8.22 -34.38 13.95
C ASP A 224 7.34 -34.72 12.75
N LYS A 225 6.55 -35.83 12.87
CA LYS A 225 5.58 -36.23 11.83
C LYS A 225 4.58 -35.12 11.55
N LEU A 226 4.10 -35.07 10.30
CA LEU A 226 3.17 -34.02 9.80
C LEU A 226 1.91 -33.88 10.69
N VAL A 227 1.49 -34.95 11.34
CA VAL A 227 0.36 -34.97 12.27
C VAL A 227 0.89 -35.51 13.61
N SER A 228 1.19 -34.61 14.52
CA SER A 228 1.60 -34.90 15.92
C SER A 228 0.98 -33.84 16.83
N GLU A 229 1.03 -34.01 18.16
CA GLU A 229 0.57 -32.96 19.09
C GLU A 229 1.30 -31.63 18.87
N ALA A 230 2.57 -31.67 18.46
CA ALA A 230 3.36 -30.50 18.09
C ALA A 230 2.84 -29.77 16.81
N SER A 231 2.00 -30.39 15.99
CA SER A 231 1.40 -29.78 14.79
C SER A 231 0.09 -29.04 15.06
N VAL A 232 -0.52 -29.21 16.22
CA VAL A 232 -1.82 -28.58 16.56
C VAL A 232 -1.83 -27.07 16.39
N PRO A 233 -0.80 -26.30 16.81
CA PRO A 233 -0.78 -24.86 16.61
C PRO A 233 -0.75 -24.44 15.14
N SER A 234 0.07 -25.06 14.30
CA SER A 234 0.14 -24.75 12.87
C SER A 234 -1.15 -25.11 12.15
N LEU A 235 -1.72 -26.28 12.47
CA LEU A 235 -2.95 -26.76 11.86
C LEU A 235 -4.16 -25.88 12.26
N SER A 236 -4.27 -25.52 13.54
CA SER A 236 -5.36 -24.64 13.98
C SER A 236 -5.25 -23.23 13.41
N ALA A 237 -4.03 -22.69 13.29
CA ALA A 237 -3.79 -21.42 12.59
C ALA A 237 -4.18 -21.51 11.10
N LEU A 238 -3.80 -22.60 10.43
CA LEU A 238 -4.16 -22.82 9.02
C LEU A 238 -5.67 -22.96 8.83
N ILE A 239 -6.35 -23.71 9.71
CA ILE A 239 -7.82 -23.84 9.70
C ILE A 239 -8.47 -22.46 9.91
N ALA A 240 -7.95 -21.65 10.84
CA ALA A 240 -8.47 -20.30 11.08
C ALA A 240 -8.30 -19.39 9.86
N VAL A 241 -7.15 -19.46 9.18
CA VAL A 241 -6.89 -18.69 7.94
C VAL A 241 -7.81 -19.15 6.82
N VAL A 242 -7.84 -20.44 6.51
CA VAL A 242 -8.63 -20.99 5.39
C VAL A 242 -10.13 -20.87 5.66
N GLY A 243 -10.58 -21.24 6.87
CA GLY A 243 -11.98 -21.14 7.28
C GLY A 243 -12.47 -19.69 7.32
N GLY A 244 -11.67 -18.78 7.88
CA GLY A 244 -11.95 -17.35 7.85
C GLY A 244 -12.07 -16.82 6.40
N THR A 245 -11.15 -17.21 5.53
CA THR A 245 -11.20 -16.84 4.11
C THR A 245 -12.47 -17.33 3.41
N ALA A 246 -12.84 -18.59 3.64
CA ALA A 246 -14.08 -19.13 3.06
C ALA A 246 -15.33 -18.36 3.54
N VAL A 247 -15.38 -18.02 4.83
CA VAL A 247 -16.44 -17.18 5.39
C VAL A 247 -16.44 -15.79 4.76
N GLY A 248 -15.26 -15.16 4.62
CA GLY A 248 -15.14 -13.83 4.03
C GLY A 248 -15.57 -13.79 2.56
N MET A 249 -15.19 -14.79 1.77
CA MET A 249 -15.63 -14.93 0.38
C MET A 249 -17.15 -15.13 0.29
N LEU A 250 -17.73 -15.95 1.16
CA LEU A 250 -19.19 -16.12 1.23
C LEU A 250 -19.89 -14.81 1.61
N LEU A 251 -19.34 -14.07 2.58
CA LEU A 251 -19.88 -12.75 2.95
C LEU A 251 -19.80 -11.76 1.80
N LEU A 252 -18.72 -11.75 1.02
CA LEU A 252 -18.62 -10.91 -0.18
C LEU A 252 -19.73 -11.25 -1.19
N GLU A 253 -19.94 -12.55 -1.47
CA GLU A 253 -21.02 -12.99 -2.38
C GLU A 253 -22.40 -12.53 -1.91
N LEU A 254 -22.67 -12.63 -0.61
CA LEU A 254 -23.92 -12.17 -0.03
C LEU A 254 -24.07 -10.64 -0.07
N MET A 255 -22.99 -9.90 0.20
CA MET A 255 -23.00 -8.43 0.22
C MET A 255 -23.15 -7.83 -1.18
N LYS A 256 -22.51 -8.41 -2.18
CA LYS A 256 -22.50 -7.83 -3.53
C LYS A 256 -23.85 -7.92 -4.25
N ASN A 257 -24.75 -8.84 -3.87
CA ASN A 257 -26.13 -8.92 -4.37
C ASN A 257 -26.25 -8.65 -5.89
N GLY A 258 -25.41 -9.30 -6.70
CA GLY A 258 -25.38 -9.13 -8.15
C GLY A 258 -24.55 -7.94 -8.67
N VAL A 259 -24.04 -7.07 -7.82
CA VAL A 259 -23.12 -6.00 -8.22
C VAL A 259 -21.76 -6.60 -8.60
N SER A 260 -21.20 -6.15 -9.70
CA SER A 260 -19.90 -6.59 -10.21
C SER A 260 -18.93 -5.41 -10.34
N ALA A 261 -17.63 -5.68 -10.17
CA ALA A 261 -16.58 -4.70 -10.45
C ALA A 261 -16.07 -4.89 -11.88
N GLY A 262 -16.11 -3.83 -12.68
CA GLY A 262 -15.76 -3.91 -14.10
C GLY A 262 -14.27 -3.76 -14.42
N TYR A 263 -13.44 -3.34 -13.46
CA TYR A 263 -12.02 -3.03 -13.72
C TYR A 263 -11.18 -4.28 -14.02
N ALA A 264 -11.39 -5.36 -13.28
CA ALA A 264 -10.58 -6.57 -13.41
C ALA A 264 -10.67 -7.17 -14.83
N ASP A 265 -11.85 -7.17 -15.43
CA ASP A 265 -12.09 -7.74 -16.75
C ASP A 265 -11.45 -6.91 -17.86
N ALA A 266 -11.37 -5.59 -17.67
CA ALA A 266 -10.79 -4.67 -18.65
C ALA A 266 -9.25 -4.65 -18.63
N TYR A 267 -8.61 -4.90 -17.47
CA TYR A 267 -7.17 -4.66 -17.27
C TYR A 267 -6.38 -5.88 -16.81
N SER A 268 -6.98 -7.06 -16.66
CA SER A 268 -6.30 -8.30 -16.22
C SER A 268 -6.42 -9.41 -17.24
N GLY A 269 -5.86 -9.21 -18.42
CA GLY A 269 -5.73 -10.23 -19.48
C GLY A 269 -4.38 -10.96 -19.44
N TRP A 270 -4.31 -12.19 -19.97
CA TRP A 270 -3.03 -12.81 -20.26
C TRP A 270 -2.35 -12.07 -21.41
N SER A 271 -1.10 -11.66 -21.22
CA SER A 271 -0.29 -11.14 -22.33
C SER A 271 0.26 -12.26 -23.20
N SER A 272 0.64 -11.91 -24.44
CA SER A 272 1.31 -12.88 -25.32
C SER A 272 2.63 -13.36 -24.70
N PRO A 273 2.99 -14.64 -24.79
CA PRO A 273 4.29 -15.14 -24.33
C PRO A 273 5.50 -14.38 -24.88
N THR A 274 5.36 -13.75 -26.05
CA THR A 274 6.40 -12.89 -26.66
C THR A 274 6.68 -11.62 -25.84
N GLU A 275 5.70 -11.15 -25.04
CA GLU A 275 5.83 -9.97 -24.19
C GLU A 275 6.47 -10.29 -22.81
N TRP A 276 6.50 -11.56 -22.42
CA TRP A 276 6.95 -11.96 -21.08
C TRP A 276 8.40 -11.58 -20.79
N VAL A 277 9.29 -11.69 -21.80
CA VAL A 277 10.70 -11.30 -21.65
C VAL A 277 10.79 -9.77 -21.40
N GLY A 278 10.05 -8.98 -22.17
CA GLY A 278 9.98 -7.53 -21.97
C GLY A 278 9.45 -7.16 -20.58
N ASN A 279 8.36 -7.80 -20.15
CA ASN A 279 7.79 -7.60 -18.81
C ASN A 279 8.80 -7.97 -17.71
N ALA A 280 9.53 -9.08 -17.86
CA ALA A 280 10.56 -9.47 -16.89
C ALA A 280 11.71 -8.46 -16.81
N GLN A 281 12.13 -7.88 -17.94
CA GLN A 281 13.15 -6.82 -17.96
C GLN A 281 12.66 -5.54 -17.26
N LEU A 282 11.37 -5.20 -17.42
CA LEU A 282 10.75 -4.06 -16.75
C LEU A 282 10.69 -4.21 -15.23
N PHE A 283 10.67 -5.43 -14.69
CA PHE A 283 10.59 -5.68 -13.26
C PHE A 283 11.67 -4.92 -12.47
N PHE A 284 12.95 -5.03 -12.84
CA PHE A 284 14.03 -4.37 -12.12
C PHE A 284 13.94 -2.85 -12.22
N ARG A 285 13.64 -2.33 -13.40
CA ARG A 285 13.45 -0.89 -13.60
C ARG A 285 12.32 -0.35 -12.72
N HIS A 286 11.18 -1.02 -12.74
CA HIS A 286 10.03 -0.63 -11.94
C HIS A 286 10.28 -0.76 -10.44
N PHE A 287 10.98 -1.81 -10.01
CA PHE A 287 11.34 -1.96 -8.61
C PHE A 287 12.29 -0.84 -8.14
N MET A 288 13.32 -0.52 -8.91
CA MET A 288 14.25 0.57 -8.59
C MET A 288 13.54 1.93 -8.53
N THR A 289 12.68 2.24 -9.50
CA THR A 289 11.90 3.50 -9.49
C THR A 289 10.91 3.54 -8.33
N LEU A 290 10.29 2.41 -7.98
CA LEU A 290 9.42 2.31 -6.80
C LEU A 290 10.19 2.63 -5.52
N MET A 291 11.44 2.16 -5.41
CA MET A 291 12.33 2.46 -4.28
C MET A 291 12.95 3.87 -4.35
N GLY A 292 12.46 4.73 -5.24
CA GLY A 292 12.80 6.14 -5.32
C GLY A 292 14.02 6.46 -6.20
N LEU A 293 14.52 5.50 -7.01
CA LEU A 293 15.58 5.80 -7.96
C LEU A 293 15.06 6.76 -9.04
N ASN A 294 15.68 7.93 -9.10
CA ASN A 294 15.44 8.94 -10.12
C ASN A 294 16.78 9.42 -10.67
N VAL A 295 17.12 8.95 -11.87
CA VAL A 295 18.38 9.30 -12.54
C VAL A 295 18.10 10.41 -13.56
N VAL A 296 18.76 11.55 -13.38
CA VAL A 296 18.77 12.65 -14.33
C VAL A 296 20.07 12.58 -15.12
N GLU A 297 19.99 12.44 -16.42
CA GLU A 297 21.14 12.20 -17.32
C GLU A 297 22.26 13.25 -17.22
N ARG A 298 21.94 14.46 -16.76
CA ARG A 298 22.91 15.58 -16.66
C ARG A 298 23.52 15.75 -15.28
N ASP A 299 23.14 14.91 -14.30
CA ASP A 299 23.69 15.04 -12.96
C ASP A 299 25.15 14.53 -12.92
N SER A 300 26.04 15.32 -12.29
CA SER A 300 27.40 14.87 -11.99
C SER A 300 27.37 13.67 -11.05
N LEU A 301 28.26 12.71 -11.25
CA LEU A 301 28.44 11.56 -10.33
C LEU A 301 28.74 11.99 -8.89
N PHE A 302 29.34 13.17 -8.69
CA PHE A 302 29.66 13.73 -7.37
C PHE A 302 28.55 14.64 -6.81
N ALA A 303 27.42 14.78 -7.50
CA ALA A 303 26.27 15.52 -6.97
C ALA A 303 25.63 14.78 -5.79
N VAL A 304 25.07 15.52 -4.84
CA VAL A 304 24.35 14.96 -3.69
C VAL A 304 23.21 14.04 -4.13
N ALA A 305 22.51 14.40 -5.22
CA ALA A 305 21.46 13.58 -5.81
C ALA A 305 21.99 12.23 -6.30
N SER A 306 23.17 12.20 -6.96
CA SER A 306 23.81 10.97 -7.43
C SER A 306 24.22 10.08 -6.27
N PHE A 307 24.75 10.64 -5.17
CA PHE A 307 25.06 9.87 -3.96
C PHE A 307 23.79 9.27 -3.34
N GLY A 308 22.69 10.04 -3.27
CA GLY A 308 21.38 9.53 -2.86
C GLY A 308 20.90 8.36 -3.74
N ASN A 309 21.07 8.46 -5.05
CA ASN A 309 20.73 7.40 -6.00
C ASN A 309 21.59 6.14 -5.81
N MET A 310 22.88 6.28 -5.49
CA MET A 310 23.74 5.12 -5.15
C MET A 310 23.21 4.37 -3.92
N ILE A 311 22.79 5.09 -2.87
CA ILE A 311 22.18 4.46 -1.69
C ILE A 311 20.86 3.77 -2.06
N ARG A 312 20.00 4.38 -2.92
CA ARG A 312 18.75 3.79 -3.39
C ARG A 312 18.96 2.51 -4.21
N ILE A 313 19.98 2.49 -5.07
CA ILE A 313 20.38 1.27 -5.80
C ILE A 313 20.83 0.21 -4.80
N GLY A 314 21.74 0.58 -3.89
CA GLY A 314 22.28 -0.35 -2.89
C GLY A 314 21.18 -0.97 -2.02
N ILE A 315 20.24 -0.17 -1.48
CA ILE A 315 19.15 -0.70 -0.66
C ILE A 315 18.21 -1.58 -1.49
N SER A 316 17.91 -1.20 -2.73
CA SER A 316 17.06 -2.00 -3.61
C SER A 316 17.64 -3.38 -3.88
N LEU A 317 18.96 -3.44 -4.16
CA LEU A 317 19.67 -4.71 -4.35
C LEU A 317 19.70 -5.53 -3.07
N VAL A 318 19.95 -4.91 -1.92
CA VAL A 318 19.99 -5.58 -0.62
C VAL A 318 18.63 -6.20 -0.28
N ILE A 319 17.53 -5.47 -0.42
CA ILE A 319 16.20 -5.98 -0.08
C ILE A 319 15.69 -7.03 -1.09
N LEU A 320 16.20 -7.04 -2.33
CA LEU A 320 15.92 -8.13 -3.28
C LEU A 320 16.76 -9.37 -2.99
N ALA A 321 18.02 -9.19 -2.58
CA ALA A 321 18.95 -10.30 -2.33
C ALA A 321 18.73 -10.96 -0.95
N ALA A 322 18.42 -10.18 0.09
CA ALA A 322 18.31 -10.67 1.46
C ALA A 322 17.32 -11.84 1.61
N PRO A 323 16.11 -11.82 1.02
CA PRO A 323 15.20 -12.97 1.10
C PRO A 323 15.78 -14.25 0.47
N LEU A 324 16.54 -14.14 -0.61
CA LEU A 324 17.20 -15.28 -1.26
C LEU A 324 18.31 -15.85 -0.35
N VAL A 325 19.10 -14.98 0.26
CA VAL A 325 20.12 -15.39 1.25
C VAL A 325 19.44 -16.07 2.45
N MET A 326 18.37 -15.50 2.96
CA MET A 326 17.61 -16.10 4.07
C MET A 326 17.01 -17.46 3.70
N LEU A 327 16.57 -17.65 2.46
CA LEU A 327 16.09 -18.93 1.96
C LEU A 327 17.22 -19.98 1.95
N VAL A 328 18.41 -19.63 1.47
CA VAL A 328 19.57 -20.54 1.50
C VAL A 328 19.95 -20.91 2.94
N LEU A 329 19.84 -19.96 3.85
CA LEU A 329 20.19 -20.12 5.26
C LEU A 329 19.00 -20.59 6.14
N TYR A 330 17.83 -20.93 5.58
CA TYR A 330 16.60 -21.13 6.36
C TYR A 330 16.75 -22.17 7.48
N ARG A 331 17.57 -23.24 7.27
CA ARG A 331 17.85 -24.27 8.30
C ARG A 331 18.68 -23.75 9.48
N ARG A 332 19.32 -22.58 9.34
CA ARG A 332 20.11 -21.90 10.38
C ARG A 332 19.32 -20.82 11.10
N LEU A 333 18.10 -20.51 10.62
CA LEU A 333 17.23 -19.54 11.27
C LEU A 333 16.82 -20.03 12.65
N SER A 334 16.87 -19.13 13.61
CA SER A 334 16.70 -19.48 15.02
C SER A 334 15.29 -19.21 15.55
N THR A 335 14.52 -18.39 14.84
CA THR A 335 13.15 -18.03 15.25
C THR A 335 12.12 -18.56 14.25
N VAL A 336 10.98 -18.99 14.75
CA VAL A 336 9.82 -19.42 13.94
C VAL A 336 9.36 -18.26 13.05
N GLY A 337 9.38 -17.03 13.58
CA GLY A 337 9.00 -15.83 12.83
C GLY A 337 9.87 -15.60 11.59
N ALA A 338 11.18 -15.88 11.68
CA ALA A 338 12.08 -15.78 10.53
C ALA A 338 11.73 -16.81 9.45
N CYS A 339 11.43 -18.05 9.82
CA CYS A 339 10.98 -19.06 8.87
C CYS A 339 9.67 -18.65 8.19
N LEU A 340 8.67 -18.21 8.97
CA LEU A 340 7.38 -17.77 8.43
C LEU A 340 7.53 -16.63 7.46
N CYS A 341 8.32 -15.58 7.78
CA CYS A 341 8.42 -14.41 6.93
C CYS A 341 9.16 -14.70 5.61
N VAL A 342 10.16 -15.59 5.60
CA VAL A 342 10.86 -16.00 4.37
C VAL A 342 9.91 -16.70 3.42
N TRP A 343 9.16 -17.70 3.90
CA TRP A 343 8.22 -18.44 3.05
C TRP A 343 7.05 -17.59 2.59
N ALA A 344 6.51 -16.73 3.47
CA ALA A 344 5.45 -15.80 3.09
C ALA A 344 5.92 -14.84 1.97
N HIS A 345 7.12 -14.27 2.12
CA HIS A 345 7.69 -13.39 1.09
C HIS A 345 7.91 -14.11 -0.24
N LEU A 346 8.41 -15.34 -0.21
CA LEU A 346 8.65 -16.12 -1.44
C LEU A 346 7.36 -16.40 -2.21
N VAL A 347 6.30 -16.82 -1.50
CA VAL A 347 5.02 -17.12 -2.14
C VAL A 347 4.38 -15.83 -2.65
N LEU A 348 4.36 -14.76 -1.87
CA LEU A 348 3.88 -13.45 -2.30
C LEU A 348 4.61 -12.96 -3.54
N SER A 349 5.95 -13.02 -3.52
CA SER A 349 6.78 -12.59 -4.64
C SER A 349 6.55 -13.44 -5.88
N ALA A 350 6.46 -14.77 -5.73
CA ALA A 350 6.18 -15.68 -6.84
C ALA A 350 4.84 -15.35 -7.52
N VAL A 351 3.78 -15.13 -6.74
CA VAL A 351 2.44 -14.80 -7.27
C VAL A 351 2.46 -13.46 -8.01
N ILE A 352 3.06 -12.42 -7.40
CA ILE A 352 3.09 -11.09 -8.00
C ILE A 352 4.00 -11.06 -9.24
N ILE A 353 5.21 -11.65 -9.18
CA ILE A 353 6.13 -11.69 -10.32
C ILE A 353 5.52 -12.49 -11.47
N PHE A 354 4.88 -13.62 -11.18
CA PHE A 354 4.17 -14.39 -12.18
C PHE A 354 3.07 -13.54 -12.85
N GLY A 355 2.18 -12.92 -12.04
CA GLY A 355 1.12 -12.04 -12.56
C GLY A 355 1.66 -10.86 -13.37
N PHE A 356 2.77 -10.26 -12.93
CA PHE A 356 3.45 -9.15 -13.60
C PHE A 356 4.05 -9.58 -14.95
N ILE A 357 4.76 -10.71 -15.00
CA ILE A 357 5.38 -11.22 -16.23
C ILE A 357 4.32 -11.67 -17.22
N CYS A 358 3.31 -12.42 -16.77
CA CYS A 358 2.28 -12.99 -17.64
C CYS A 358 1.16 -11.99 -18.01
N GLY A 359 1.24 -10.73 -17.58
CA GLY A 359 0.28 -9.68 -17.91
C GLY A 359 -1.02 -9.67 -17.11
N LYS A 360 -1.24 -10.66 -16.21
CA LYS A 360 -2.42 -10.65 -15.30
C LYS A 360 -2.43 -9.46 -14.36
N LEU A 361 -1.26 -8.93 -14.04
CA LEU A 361 -1.07 -7.61 -13.48
C LEU A 361 -0.41 -6.74 -14.55
N SER A 362 -0.89 -5.52 -14.75
CA SER A 362 -0.22 -4.58 -15.65
C SER A 362 1.23 -4.38 -15.20
N ALA A 363 2.16 -4.24 -16.16
CA ALA A 363 3.58 -4.00 -15.88
C ALA A 363 3.78 -2.56 -15.37
N ALA A 364 3.40 -2.30 -14.12
CA ALA A 364 3.48 -1.00 -13.48
C ALA A 364 4.19 -1.11 -12.12
N ASN A 365 4.93 -0.06 -11.73
CA ASN A 365 5.78 -0.10 -10.54
C ASN A 365 5.01 -0.31 -9.23
N TRP A 366 3.81 0.27 -9.08
CA TRP A 366 3.01 0.12 -7.85
C TRP A 366 2.54 -1.31 -7.56
N ARG A 367 2.46 -2.17 -8.59
CA ARG A 367 2.16 -3.60 -8.44
C ARG A 367 3.19 -4.33 -7.57
N LEU A 368 4.40 -3.78 -7.47
CA LEU A 368 5.52 -4.35 -6.72
C LEU A 368 5.56 -3.90 -5.25
N THR A 369 4.63 -3.03 -4.81
CA THR A 369 4.56 -2.55 -3.41
C THR A 369 4.55 -3.69 -2.37
N PRO A 370 3.77 -4.78 -2.54
CA PRO A 370 3.77 -5.87 -1.56
C PRO A 370 5.12 -6.60 -1.50
N ILE A 371 5.82 -6.75 -2.64
CA ILE A 371 7.17 -7.32 -2.68
C ILE A 371 8.12 -6.42 -1.90
N ALA A 372 8.09 -5.10 -2.14
CA ALA A 372 8.95 -4.15 -1.44
C ALA A 372 8.73 -4.20 0.08
N GLY A 373 7.47 -4.15 0.53
CA GLY A 373 7.13 -4.19 1.96
C GLY A 373 7.56 -5.48 2.65
N SER A 374 7.27 -6.63 2.06
CA SER A 374 7.66 -7.93 2.61
C SER A 374 9.17 -8.18 2.55
N ALA A 375 9.86 -7.71 1.49
CA ALA A 375 11.32 -7.81 1.36
C ALA A 375 12.05 -6.98 2.41
N VAL A 376 11.58 -5.77 2.72
CA VAL A 376 12.12 -4.94 3.81
C VAL A 376 11.95 -5.65 5.15
N LEU A 377 10.77 -6.27 5.41
CA LEU A 377 10.53 -7.07 6.61
C LEU A 377 11.56 -8.20 6.73
N VAL A 378 11.72 -9.02 5.67
CA VAL A 378 12.66 -10.16 5.66
C VAL A 378 14.09 -9.69 5.85
N THR A 379 14.49 -8.59 5.22
CA THR A 379 15.84 -8.02 5.37
C THR A 379 16.16 -7.66 6.82
N LEU A 380 15.23 -6.97 7.50
CA LEU A 380 15.40 -6.59 8.91
C LEU A 380 15.38 -7.80 9.84
N VAL A 381 14.54 -8.80 9.57
CA VAL A 381 14.54 -10.08 10.28
C VAL A 381 15.87 -10.81 10.09
N GLY A 382 16.39 -10.85 8.87
CA GLY A 382 17.70 -11.45 8.56
C GLY A 382 18.85 -10.75 9.26
N ALA A 383 18.85 -9.43 9.31
CA ALA A 383 19.83 -8.65 10.05
C ALA A 383 19.83 -8.98 11.54
N TYR A 384 18.62 -9.13 12.13
CA TYR A 384 18.47 -9.52 13.53
C TYR A 384 18.93 -10.96 13.79
N GLU A 385 18.60 -11.91 12.93
CA GLU A 385 19.04 -13.30 13.02
C GLU A 385 20.58 -13.42 12.96
N LEU A 386 21.23 -12.70 12.04
CA LEU A 386 22.70 -12.66 11.96
C LEU A 386 23.30 -12.10 13.27
N TRP A 387 22.77 -11.01 13.78
CA TRP A 387 23.21 -10.42 15.04
C TRP A 387 23.00 -11.38 16.22
N LEU A 388 21.86 -12.06 16.27
CA LEU A 388 21.53 -13.01 17.32
C LEU A 388 22.43 -14.26 17.28
N ALA A 389 22.68 -14.81 16.09
CA ALA A 389 23.59 -15.94 15.88
C ALA A 389 25.01 -15.60 16.35
N GLY A 390 25.49 -14.41 15.98
CA GLY A 390 26.79 -13.92 16.41
C GLY A 390 26.89 -13.77 17.93
N ARG A 391 25.87 -13.24 18.58
CA ARG A 391 25.83 -13.12 20.05
C ARG A 391 25.80 -14.47 20.76
N ARG A 392 25.07 -15.44 20.25
CA ARG A 392 25.04 -16.80 20.80
C ARG A 392 26.40 -17.48 20.72
N ALA A 393 27.07 -17.37 19.57
CA ALA A 393 28.43 -17.91 19.40
C ALA A 393 29.45 -17.29 20.36
N LEU A 394 29.31 -15.99 20.68
CA LEU A 394 30.18 -15.28 21.63
C LEU A 394 29.86 -15.56 23.10
N SER A 395 28.64 -16.01 23.43
CA SER A 395 28.21 -16.30 24.79
C SER A 395 28.20 -17.81 25.14
N ALA A 396 28.57 -18.66 24.18
CA ALA A 396 28.78 -20.07 24.45
C ALA A 396 29.92 -20.21 25.49
N PRO A 397 29.69 -20.91 26.65
CA PRO A 397 30.75 -21.13 27.62
C PRO A 397 31.87 -21.91 26.92
N ALA A 398 33.11 -21.47 27.12
CA ALA A 398 34.28 -22.29 26.80
C ALA A 398 34.08 -23.62 27.51
N GLY A 399 33.94 -24.73 26.76
CA GLY A 399 33.56 -26.02 27.31
C GLY A 399 34.45 -26.36 28.49
N ASN A 400 33.82 -26.91 29.58
CA ASN A 400 34.55 -27.43 30.72
C ASN A 400 35.59 -28.42 30.21
N ALA A 401 36.81 -27.96 30.05
CA ALA A 401 37.97 -28.74 29.60
C ALA A 401 38.53 -29.62 30.74
N ASP A 402 37.70 -30.04 31.68
CA ASP A 402 38.08 -30.94 32.77
C ASP A 402 37.81 -32.39 32.39
N GLY A 403 38.39 -32.92 31.30
CA GLY A 403 38.27 -34.35 31.06
C GLY A 403 38.73 -34.94 29.75
N ALA A 404 39.14 -34.15 28.77
CA ALA A 404 39.65 -34.73 27.51
C ALA A 404 40.89 -33.93 27.02
N ALA A 405 42.07 -34.39 27.41
CA ALA A 405 43.33 -33.95 26.83
C ALA A 405 43.32 -34.33 25.33
N GLY A 406 43.10 -33.35 24.43
CA GLY A 406 43.24 -33.59 23.01
C GLY A 406 42.31 -32.81 22.06
N THR A 407 41.40 -31.94 22.53
CA THR A 407 40.56 -31.16 21.62
C THR A 407 41.22 -29.83 21.22
N ASP A 408 41.33 -29.70 19.96
CA ASP A 408 41.96 -28.65 19.15
C ASP A 408 41.49 -27.23 19.54
N LYS A 409 42.33 -26.42 20.16
CA LYS A 409 42.10 -25.01 20.50
C LYS A 409 41.82 -24.15 19.27
N THR A 410 42.08 -24.64 18.06
CA THR A 410 41.82 -23.97 16.79
C THR A 410 40.33 -23.90 16.48
N GLY A 411 39.53 -24.91 16.75
CA GLY A 411 38.07 -24.92 16.49
C GLY A 411 37.27 -23.93 17.35
N GLU A 412 37.74 -23.64 18.56
CA GLU A 412 37.06 -22.71 19.49
C GLU A 412 37.34 -21.23 19.12
N THR A 413 38.56 -20.95 18.65
CA THR A 413 38.88 -19.63 18.10
C THR A 413 38.16 -19.31 16.80
N ASP A 414 37.93 -20.30 15.95
CA ASP A 414 37.23 -20.16 14.67
C ASP A 414 35.72 -19.92 14.86
N ALA A 415 35.08 -20.61 15.80
CA ALA A 415 33.68 -20.41 16.15
C ALA A 415 33.43 -19.00 16.71
N ALA A 416 34.28 -18.52 17.60
CA ALA A 416 34.19 -17.17 18.14
C ALA A 416 34.49 -16.08 17.07
N ALA A 417 35.41 -16.33 16.15
CA ALA A 417 35.68 -15.45 15.02
C ALA A 417 34.48 -15.37 14.08
N SER A 418 33.90 -16.50 13.68
CA SER A 418 32.70 -16.59 12.87
C SER A 418 31.51 -15.87 13.54
N GLY A 419 31.33 -16.03 14.85
CA GLY A 419 30.32 -15.34 15.63
C GLY A 419 30.48 -13.82 15.60
N ARG A 420 31.70 -13.30 15.74
CA ARG A 420 31.99 -11.85 15.61
C ARG A 420 31.66 -11.33 14.22
N VAL A 421 31.97 -12.06 13.17
CA VAL A 421 31.68 -11.69 11.77
C VAL A 421 30.16 -11.62 11.58
N ALA A 422 29.41 -12.63 12.00
CA ALA A 422 27.94 -12.66 11.89
C ALA A 422 27.28 -11.48 12.63
N ALA A 423 27.71 -11.21 13.88
CA ALA A 423 27.17 -10.10 14.67
C ALA A 423 27.45 -8.73 14.00
N ARG A 424 28.66 -8.55 13.48
CA ARG A 424 29.03 -7.33 12.72
C ARG A 424 28.24 -7.19 11.44
N ALA A 425 28.08 -8.27 10.67
CA ALA A 425 27.29 -8.27 9.44
C ALA A 425 25.82 -7.87 9.71
N GLY A 426 25.19 -8.42 10.74
CA GLY A 426 23.83 -8.04 11.14
C GLY A 426 23.72 -6.57 11.57
N ALA A 427 24.71 -6.08 12.33
CA ALA A 427 24.75 -4.67 12.75
C ALA A 427 24.97 -3.72 11.55
N LEU A 428 25.90 -4.05 10.64
CA LEU A 428 26.16 -3.26 9.42
C LEU A 428 24.95 -3.23 8.49
N LEU A 429 24.27 -4.38 8.29
CA LEU A 429 23.07 -4.45 7.49
C LEU A 429 21.97 -3.58 8.10
N THR A 430 21.76 -3.65 9.42
CA THR A 430 20.79 -2.77 10.12
C THR A 430 21.16 -1.30 9.94
N ALA A 431 22.43 -0.93 10.11
CA ALA A 431 22.90 0.44 9.95
C ALA A 431 22.71 0.95 8.50
N PHE A 432 22.95 0.11 7.50
CA PHE A 432 22.73 0.46 6.10
C PHE A 432 21.25 0.66 5.78
N VAL A 433 20.36 -0.23 6.26
CA VAL A 433 18.90 -0.07 6.11
C VAL A 433 18.43 1.21 6.78
N MET A 434 18.96 1.53 7.98
CA MET A 434 18.65 2.79 8.67
C MET A 434 19.14 4.00 7.89
N LEU A 435 20.37 3.99 7.39
CA LEU A 435 20.91 5.08 6.55
C LEU A 435 20.03 5.31 5.32
N ALA A 436 19.64 4.24 4.63
CA ALA A 436 18.78 4.32 3.47
C ALA A 436 17.37 4.87 3.81
N SER A 437 16.85 4.55 5.00
CA SER A 437 15.54 5.05 5.46
C SER A 437 15.55 6.54 5.85
N LEU A 438 16.72 7.12 6.11
CA LEU A 438 16.85 8.56 6.35
C LEU A 438 16.65 9.39 5.07
N LEU A 439 16.86 8.83 3.88
CA LEU A 439 16.65 9.55 2.62
C LEU A 439 15.17 9.94 2.43
N PRO A 440 14.20 9.00 2.46
CA PRO A 440 12.78 9.38 2.38
C PRO A 440 12.32 10.23 3.57
N ALA A 441 12.87 10.00 4.77
CA ALA A 441 12.58 10.84 5.92
C ALA A 441 13.00 12.29 5.68
N ALA A 442 14.22 12.52 5.20
CA ALA A 442 14.71 13.85 4.84
C ALA A 442 13.93 14.46 3.67
N THR A 443 13.56 13.64 2.68
CA THR A 443 12.73 14.09 1.56
C THR A 443 11.40 14.63 2.05
N ILE A 444 10.68 13.89 2.89
CA ILE A 444 9.39 14.33 3.45
C ILE A 444 9.57 15.57 4.33
N ALA A 445 10.57 15.58 5.21
CA ALA A 445 10.83 16.71 6.10
C ALA A 445 11.21 18.02 5.36
N ALA A 446 11.78 17.90 4.16
CA ALA A 446 12.14 19.03 3.31
C ALA A 446 11.01 19.51 2.40
N MET A 447 9.89 18.80 2.29
CA MET A 447 8.74 19.26 1.51
C MET A 447 8.11 20.49 2.19
N PRO A 448 7.73 21.53 1.43
CA PRO A 448 7.02 22.68 1.98
C PRO A 448 5.65 22.28 2.57
N THR A 449 5.23 22.94 3.63
CA THR A 449 3.92 22.72 4.27
C THR A 449 2.75 23.09 3.35
N ASP A 450 2.97 24.07 2.47
CA ASP A 450 2.03 24.61 1.49
C ASP A 450 2.12 23.95 0.12
N TYR A 451 2.87 22.83 0.01
CA TYR A 451 3.01 22.10 -1.25
C TYR A 451 1.65 21.66 -1.83
N GLY A 452 0.67 21.41 -0.97
CA GLY A 452 -0.70 21.11 -1.37
C GLY A 452 -1.34 22.21 -2.21
N SER A 453 -1.05 23.49 -1.92
CA SER A 453 -1.58 24.65 -2.65
C SER A 453 -1.10 24.71 -4.10
N ASP A 454 0.03 24.06 -4.43
CA ASP A 454 0.56 24.00 -5.80
C ASP A 454 -0.18 22.98 -6.69
N ASN A 455 -1.09 22.18 -6.12
CA ASN A 455 -1.94 21.30 -6.91
C ASN A 455 -2.85 22.13 -7.82
N ASN A 456 -2.75 21.92 -9.14
CA ASN A 456 -3.54 22.65 -10.13
C ASN A 456 -5.05 22.53 -9.91
N LEU A 457 -5.51 21.49 -9.23
CA LEU A 457 -6.92 21.29 -8.92
C LEU A 457 -7.45 22.36 -7.94
N HIS A 458 -6.62 22.89 -7.03
CA HIS A 458 -7.00 24.01 -6.16
C HIS A 458 -7.32 25.28 -6.97
N ARG A 459 -6.57 25.54 -8.05
CA ARG A 459 -6.87 26.69 -8.93
C ARG A 459 -8.22 26.52 -9.63
N ILE A 460 -8.60 25.29 -9.96
CA ILE A 460 -9.93 24.99 -10.52
C ILE A 460 -11.00 25.22 -9.45
N ILE A 461 -10.77 24.75 -8.22
CA ILE A 461 -11.68 24.94 -7.08
C ILE A 461 -11.88 26.44 -6.80
N ASP A 462 -10.79 27.20 -6.71
CA ASP A 462 -10.83 28.65 -6.47
C ASP A 462 -11.58 29.38 -7.58
N PHE A 463 -11.38 28.97 -8.85
CA PHE A 463 -12.12 29.53 -9.97
C PHE A 463 -13.62 29.22 -9.85
N CYS A 464 -14.00 27.99 -9.55
CA CYS A 464 -15.39 27.59 -9.38
C CYS A 464 -16.05 28.35 -8.23
N ARG A 465 -15.38 28.47 -7.08
CA ARG A 465 -15.86 29.26 -5.94
C ARG A 465 -16.05 30.74 -6.29
N ALA A 466 -15.09 31.34 -6.98
CA ALA A 466 -15.16 32.75 -7.38
C ALA A 466 -16.28 33.06 -8.40
N HIS A 467 -16.79 32.04 -9.10
CA HIS A 467 -17.87 32.18 -10.09
C HIS A 467 -19.16 31.49 -9.66
N GLU A 468 -19.27 31.04 -8.41
CA GLU A 468 -20.45 30.35 -7.85
C GLU A 468 -20.86 29.12 -8.70
N LEU A 469 -19.85 28.31 -9.11
CA LEU A 469 -20.03 27.10 -9.89
C LEU A 469 -19.97 25.89 -8.96
N GLU A 470 -21.10 25.30 -8.63
CA GLU A 470 -21.22 24.24 -7.63
C GLU A 470 -21.24 22.83 -8.25
N TYR A 471 -21.78 22.68 -9.46
CA TYR A 471 -21.93 21.36 -10.09
C TYR A 471 -21.46 21.34 -11.53
N GLY A 472 -20.63 20.34 -11.88
CA GLY A 472 -20.10 20.23 -13.22
C GLY A 472 -19.53 18.86 -13.58
N TYR A 473 -18.87 18.84 -14.73
CA TYR A 473 -18.35 17.62 -15.33
C TYR A 473 -16.90 17.80 -15.76
N ALA A 474 -16.09 16.74 -15.61
CA ALA A 474 -14.70 16.72 -16.07
C ALA A 474 -14.30 15.33 -16.56
N THR A 475 -13.15 15.23 -17.22
CA THR A 475 -12.55 13.91 -17.39
C THR A 475 -12.15 13.33 -16.04
N PHE A 476 -12.10 11.99 -15.91
CA PHE A 476 -11.82 11.27 -14.65
C PHE A 476 -10.67 11.89 -13.83
N TRP A 477 -9.56 12.22 -14.47
CA TRP A 477 -8.38 12.75 -13.77
C TRP A 477 -8.58 14.09 -13.04
N ASN A 478 -9.62 14.83 -13.40
CA ASN A 478 -9.95 16.12 -12.79
C ASN A 478 -11.30 16.12 -12.05
N GLY A 479 -12.08 15.06 -12.15
CA GLY A 479 -13.44 15.01 -11.60
C GLY A 479 -13.46 14.73 -10.09
N PRO A 480 -13.32 13.45 -9.65
CA PRO A 480 -13.50 13.08 -8.26
C PRO A 480 -12.55 13.81 -7.30
N ALA A 481 -11.31 14.07 -7.74
CA ALA A 481 -10.33 14.78 -6.93
C ALA A 481 -10.73 16.22 -6.60
N VAL A 482 -11.35 16.96 -7.55
CA VAL A 482 -11.87 18.31 -7.27
C VAL A 482 -12.95 18.26 -6.21
N THR A 483 -13.87 17.30 -6.30
CA THR A 483 -14.95 17.15 -5.31
C THR A 483 -14.40 16.89 -3.90
N VAL A 484 -13.44 15.97 -3.78
CA VAL A 484 -12.87 15.62 -2.47
C VAL A 484 -12.02 16.76 -1.92
N LEU A 485 -11.16 17.40 -2.73
CA LEU A 485 -10.31 18.52 -2.31
C LEU A 485 -11.09 19.77 -1.92
N SER A 486 -12.31 19.96 -2.46
CA SER A 486 -13.17 21.08 -2.10
C SER A 486 -14.09 20.80 -0.92
N ASP A 487 -13.97 19.63 -0.25
CA ASP A 487 -14.92 19.14 0.76
C ASP A 487 -16.38 19.18 0.25
N SER A 488 -16.58 18.84 -1.04
CA SER A 488 -17.87 18.84 -1.76
C SER A 488 -18.49 20.21 -2.05
N ASP A 489 -17.80 21.33 -1.80
CA ASP A 489 -18.27 22.65 -2.21
C ASP A 489 -18.42 22.73 -3.74
N VAL A 490 -17.58 22.02 -4.48
CA VAL A 490 -17.59 21.92 -5.93
C VAL A 490 -17.74 20.45 -6.32
N THR A 491 -18.92 20.05 -6.73
CA THR A 491 -19.20 18.68 -7.18
C THR A 491 -18.86 18.53 -8.66
N VAL A 492 -17.93 17.60 -8.96
CA VAL A 492 -17.51 17.32 -10.35
C VAL A 492 -17.66 15.84 -10.65
N ARG A 493 -18.46 15.53 -11.66
CA ARG A 493 -18.75 14.16 -12.12
C ARG A 493 -17.92 13.83 -13.38
N GLN A 494 -17.54 12.58 -13.55
CA GLN A 494 -16.64 12.19 -14.63
C GLN A 494 -17.34 11.94 -15.96
N ILE A 495 -16.73 12.43 -17.03
CA ILE A 495 -17.17 12.23 -18.40
C ILE A 495 -16.01 11.78 -19.29
N ASN A 496 -16.35 11.18 -20.41
CA ASN A 496 -15.45 11.01 -21.53
C ASN A 496 -15.60 12.16 -22.53
N VAL A 497 -14.48 12.49 -23.16
CA VAL A 497 -14.45 13.48 -24.23
C VAL A 497 -13.75 12.87 -25.44
N ASP A 498 -14.47 12.76 -26.53
CA ASP A 498 -14.00 12.23 -27.81
C ASP A 498 -14.24 13.24 -28.93
N ARG A 499 -13.34 13.32 -29.90
CA ARG A 499 -13.44 14.30 -30.99
C ARG A 499 -14.61 14.02 -31.93
N VAL A 500 -15.04 12.78 -32.06
CA VAL A 500 -16.12 12.34 -32.95
C VAL A 500 -17.44 12.23 -32.20
N LYS A 501 -17.42 11.56 -31.04
CA LYS A 501 -18.62 11.30 -30.24
C LYS A 501 -19.03 12.50 -29.37
N GLY A 502 -18.14 13.48 -29.19
CA GLY A 502 -18.38 14.60 -28.29
C GLY A 502 -18.19 14.22 -26.82
N ILE A 503 -19.02 14.77 -25.95
CA ILE A 503 -19.01 14.54 -24.50
C ILE A 503 -20.06 13.50 -24.18
N TYR A 504 -19.69 12.47 -23.39
CA TYR A 504 -20.58 11.39 -22.97
C TYR A 504 -20.21 10.85 -21.58
N PRO A 505 -21.13 10.19 -20.85
CA PRO A 505 -20.88 9.61 -19.54
C PRO A 505 -19.66 8.68 -19.51
N TYR A 506 -18.91 8.73 -18.39
CA TYR A 506 -17.87 7.76 -18.11
C TYR A 506 -18.29 6.86 -16.96
N TYR A 507 -18.84 5.70 -17.29
CA TYR A 507 -19.36 4.72 -16.33
C TYR A 507 -18.23 3.94 -15.63
N TYR A 508 -17.41 4.66 -14.90
CA TYR A 508 -16.31 4.12 -14.10
C TYR A 508 -16.27 4.88 -12.78
N GLN A 509 -16.46 4.20 -11.67
CA GLN A 509 -16.60 4.82 -10.34
C GLN A 509 -17.66 5.94 -10.34
N SER A 510 -18.81 5.64 -10.90
CA SER A 510 -19.86 6.62 -11.12
C SER A 510 -21.23 6.01 -10.94
N GLU A 511 -22.16 6.83 -10.55
CA GLU A 511 -23.57 6.52 -10.46
C GLU A 511 -24.30 6.96 -11.73
N LEU A 512 -25.34 6.22 -12.13
CA LEU A 512 -26.05 6.51 -13.37
C LEU A 512 -26.82 7.84 -13.29
N ASP A 513 -27.35 8.15 -12.12
CA ASP A 513 -28.18 9.34 -11.90
C ASP A 513 -27.40 10.65 -11.96
N TRP A 514 -26.07 10.62 -11.79
CA TRP A 514 -25.23 11.81 -11.90
C TRP A 514 -25.36 12.55 -13.24
N TYR A 515 -25.74 11.83 -14.29
CA TYR A 515 -25.85 12.37 -15.64
C TYR A 515 -27.28 12.79 -16.02
N ALA A 516 -28.23 12.50 -15.14
CA ALA A 516 -29.62 12.92 -15.28
C ALA A 516 -29.98 14.13 -14.41
N ASP A 517 -29.01 14.65 -13.64
CA ASP A 517 -29.24 15.77 -12.74
C ASP A 517 -29.68 17.04 -13.49
N THR A 518 -30.76 17.65 -13.01
CA THR A 518 -31.33 18.90 -13.52
C THR A 518 -31.64 19.88 -12.40
N SER A 519 -31.10 19.63 -11.21
CA SER A 519 -31.44 20.38 -9.99
C SER A 519 -30.70 21.72 -9.86
N HIS A 520 -29.60 21.91 -10.61
CA HIS A 520 -28.76 23.10 -10.54
C HIS A 520 -29.11 24.12 -11.61
N ASP A 521 -29.01 25.40 -11.29
CA ASP A 521 -29.24 26.47 -12.24
C ASP A 521 -28.11 26.63 -13.24
N ARG A 522 -26.89 26.29 -12.83
CA ARG A 522 -25.67 26.37 -13.64
C ARG A 522 -24.92 25.05 -13.63
N TYR A 523 -24.37 24.72 -14.79
CA TYR A 523 -23.48 23.57 -14.97
C TYR A 523 -22.22 24.00 -15.67
N PHE A 524 -21.07 23.42 -15.28
CA PHE A 524 -19.80 23.68 -15.95
C PHE A 524 -19.14 22.39 -16.46
N VAL A 525 -18.22 22.55 -17.39
CA VAL A 525 -17.40 21.43 -17.90
C VAL A 525 -15.94 21.83 -17.90
N ILE A 526 -15.11 20.99 -17.28
CA ILE A 526 -13.66 21.15 -17.25
C ILE A 526 -13.06 20.30 -18.36
N LEU A 527 -12.38 20.93 -19.31
CA LEU A 527 -11.72 20.28 -20.44
C LEU A 527 -10.26 20.69 -20.52
N THR A 528 -9.39 19.76 -20.88
CA THR A 528 -8.02 20.09 -21.25
C THR A 528 -8.01 20.72 -22.66
N ALA A 529 -7.16 21.70 -22.91
CA ALA A 529 -7.09 22.40 -24.20
C ALA A 529 -6.88 21.45 -25.40
N SER A 530 -6.13 20.37 -25.19
CA SER A 530 -5.90 19.33 -26.21
C SER A 530 -7.13 18.51 -26.60
N ARG A 531 -8.19 18.56 -25.76
CA ARG A 531 -9.43 17.79 -25.94
C ARG A 531 -10.63 18.64 -26.33
N LEU A 532 -10.43 19.95 -26.55
CA LEU A 532 -11.49 20.81 -27.05
C LEU A 532 -11.91 20.36 -28.46
N PRO A 533 -13.20 20.02 -28.69
CA PRO A 533 -13.70 19.71 -30.03
C PRO A 533 -13.59 20.95 -30.91
N LEU A 534 -13.04 20.81 -32.11
CA LEU A 534 -12.88 21.89 -33.09
C LEU A 534 -14.14 22.78 -33.34
N PRO A 535 -15.40 22.28 -33.29
CA PRO A 535 -16.59 23.10 -33.44
C PRO A 535 -16.87 24.08 -32.30
N LEU A 536 -16.45 23.76 -31.06
CA LEU A 536 -16.64 24.64 -29.88
C LEU A 536 -15.78 25.91 -29.99
N HIS A 537 -14.64 25.83 -30.70
CA HIS A 537 -13.74 26.97 -30.89
C HIS A 537 -14.31 28.06 -31.78
N ARG A 538 -15.29 27.78 -32.66
CA ARG A 538 -15.80 28.73 -33.65
C ARG A 538 -17.16 29.37 -33.36
N ARG A 539 -17.97 28.85 -32.44
CA ARG A 539 -19.38 29.26 -32.31
C ARG A 539 -19.78 30.03 -31.04
N HIS A 540 -18.97 30.07 -30.02
CA HIS A 540 -19.36 30.73 -28.77
C HIS A 540 -18.23 31.66 -28.29
N GLY A 541 -18.41 32.93 -28.50
CA GLY A 541 -17.44 34.01 -28.25
C GLY A 541 -17.19 34.37 -26.79
N ARG A 542 -17.33 33.45 -25.88
CA ARG A 542 -16.88 33.59 -24.48
C ARG A 542 -16.38 32.24 -23.94
N ILE A 543 -15.23 31.81 -24.45
CA ILE A 543 -14.40 30.86 -23.75
C ILE A 543 -13.50 31.70 -22.85
N CYS A 544 -13.73 31.71 -21.54
CA CYS A 544 -12.78 32.28 -20.60
C CYS A 544 -11.57 31.35 -20.47
N ALA A 545 -10.71 31.31 -21.52
CA ALA A 545 -9.39 30.74 -21.41
C ALA A 545 -8.46 31.79 -20.80
N ARG A 546 -8.28 31.81 -19.47
CA ARG A 546 -7.10 32.43 -18.88
C ARG A 546 -5.96 31.43 -18.91
N HIS A 547 -4.83 31.85 -19.48
CA HIS A 547 -3.57 31.13 -19.46
C HIS A 547 -3.21 30.76 -18.00
N ILE A 548 -3.36 29.49 -17.67
CA ILE A 548 -2.78 28.89 -16.49
C ILE A 548 -1.65 28.05 -17.04
N SER A 549 -0.41 28.44 -16.78
CA SER A 549 0.87 27.79 -17.09
C SER A 549 0.92 26.72 -18.23
N PRO A 550 1.96 26.63 -19.06
CA PRO A 550 2.01 25.83 -20.29
C PRO A 550 1.83 24.32 -20.15
N SER A 551 1.81 23.77 -18.95
CA SER A 551 1.73 22.33 -18.70
C SER A 551 0.32 21.77 -18.43
N ALA A 552 -0.70 22.62 -18.25
CA ALA A 552 -2.09 22.15 -18.05
C ALA A 552 -3.09 23.25 -18.44
N MET A 553 -3.37 23.44 -19.75
CA MET A 553 -4.45 24.31 -20.20
C MET A 553 -5.79 23.60 -19.98
N THR A 554 -6.49 24.00 -18.93
CA THR A 554 -7.87 23.57 -18.65
C THR A 554 -8.81 24.69 -19.08
N ALA A 555 -9.76 24.42 -19.96
CA ALA A 555 -10.81 25.35 -20.32
C ALA A 555 -12.06 25.05 -19.50
N LEU A 556 -12.62 26.07 -18.87
CA LEU A 556 -13.92 26.01 -18.19
C LEU A 556 -14.98 26.58 -19.11
N THR A 557 -16.04 25.84 -19.35
CA THR A 557 -17.22 26.25 -20.08
C THR A 557 -18.41 26.32 -19.14
N GLU A 558 -18.97 27.49 -18.94
CA GLU A 558 -20.15 27.73 -18.13
C GLU A 558 -21.41 27.59 -18.99
N THR A 559 -22.41 26.85 -18.50
CA THR A 559 -23.75 26.78 -19.12
C THR A 559 -24.81 27.17 -18.10
N THR A 560 -25.72 28.04 -18.48
CA THR A 560 -26.86 28.42 -17.65
C THR A 560 -28.13 27.69 -18.10
N ARG A 561 -29.06 27.48 -17.17
CA ARG A 561 -30.35 26.79 -17.43
C ARG A 561 -31.21 27.52 -18.46
N GLU A 562 -31.10 28.87 -18.55
CA GLU A 562 -31.86 29.69 -19.50
C GLU A 562 -31.31 29.64 -20.93
N THR A 563 -30.01 29.44 -21.08
CA THR A 563 -29.38 29.18 -22.35
C THR A 563 -29.22 27.67 -22.53
N ARG A 564 -30.33 26.96 -22.77
CA ARG A 564 -30.21 25.60 -23.31
C ARG A 564 -29.35 25.69 -24.54
N PRO A 565 -28.05 25.36 -24.51
CA PRO A 565 -27.22 25.53 -25.68
C PRO A 565 -27.71 24.51 -26.69
N ARG A 566 -27.98 24.98 -27.90
CA ARG A 566 -28.22 24.11 -29.06
C ARG A 566 -27.09 23.09 -29.30
N VAL A 567 -26.04 23.11 -28.49
CA VAL A 567 -24.88 22.20 -28.50
C VAL A 567 -25.13 20.95 -27.62
N PHE A 568 -26.12 21.00 -26.71
CA PHE A 568 -26.41 19.86 -25.81
C PHE A 568 -27.71 19.06 -26.13
N PRO A 569 -28.43 19.18 -27.27
CA PRO A 569 -29.44 18.19 -27.60
C PRO A 569 -28.89 16.75 -27.66
N ALA A 570 -27.60 16.62 -27.99
CA ALA A 570 -26.88 15.35 -27.88
C ALA A 570 -26.70 14.86 -26.43
N PHE A 571 -26.60 15.76 -25.47
CA PHE A 571 -26.44 15.38 -24.06
C PHE A 571 -27.74 14.76 -23.50
N ALA A 572 -28.87 15.41 -23.70
CA ALA A 572 -30.17 14.92 -23.23
C ALA A 572 -30.65 13.65 -23.98
N SER A 573 -30.31 13.49 -25.27
CA SER A 573 -30.66 12.30 -26.05
C SER A 573 -29.71 11.12 -25.83
N MET A 574 -28.46 11.36 -25.41
CA MET A 574 -27.48 10.33 -25.08
C MET A 574 -27.75 9.65 -23.74
N PHE A 575 -28.47 10.29 -22.82
CA PHE A 575 -28.83 9.74 -21.52
C PHE A 575 -30.14 8.93 -21.52
N SER A 576 -30.77 8.72 -22.67
CA SER A 576 -31.94 7.85 -22.76
C SER A 576 -31.53 6.36 -22.55
N PRO A 577 -32.21 5.60 -21.68
CA PRO A 577 -31.78 4.26 -21.24
C PRO A 577 -31.83 3.17 -22.33
N LYS A 578 -31.96 3.49 -23.59
CA LYS A 578 -32.25 2.52 -24.68
C LYS A 578 -31.07 2.10 -25.56
N THR A 579 -29.83 2.49 -25.28
CA THR A 579 -28.70 2.02 -26.09
C THR A 579 -27.71 1.21 -25.24
N SER A 580 -27.83 -0.12 -25.31
CA SER A 580 -26.76 -1.05 -24.97
C SER A 580 -25.59 -0.83 -25.96
N LEU A 581 -24.49 -0.25 -25.49
CA LEU A 581 -23.25 -0.12 -26.26
C LEU A 581 -22.43 -1.42 -26.10
N PRO A 582 -21.79 -1.90 -27.18
CA PRO A 582 -20.82 -2.98 -27.09
C PRO A 582 -19.59 -2.58 -26.28
N PRO A 583 -18.88 -3.53 -25.65
CA PRO A 583 -17.68 -3.23 -24.86
C PRO A 583 -16.60 -2.60 -25.72
N PRO A 584 -15.77 -1.72 -25.17
CA PRO A 584 -14.71 -1.06 -25.92
C PRO A 584 -13.67 -2.08 -26.37
N THR A 585 -13.47 -2.20 -27.67
CA THR A 585 -12.37 -2.94 -28.27
C THR A 585 -11.06 -2.25 -27.88
N GLY A 586 -10.21 -2.97 -27.17
CA GLY A 586 -8.89 -2.49 -26.76
C GLY A 586 -8.03 -2.14 -27.96
N ARG A 587 -7.55 -0.90 -27.97
CA ARG A 587 -6.31 -0.49 -28.69
C ARG A 587 -5.68 0.71 -27.99
N ASN A 588 -4.47 0.47 -27.55
CA ASN A 588 -3.37 1.41 -27.27
C ASN A 588 -3.69 2.72 -26.54
N ILE A 589 -3.42 2.74 -25.25
CA ILE A 589 -3.05 3.98 -24.57
C ILE A 589 -1.60 3.82 -24.09
N THR A 590 -0.68 4.37 -24.87
CA THR A 590 0.66 4.75 -24.42
C THR A 590 0.52 6.05 -23.63
N ALA A 591 0.85 6.04 -22.37
CA ALA A 591 1.39 7.15 -21.59
C ALA A 591 2.13 6.59 -20.37
#